data_883ec517e02758bd85f76dd8ab178f1b
#
_entry.id   883ec517e02758bd85f76dd8ab178f1b
#
_cell.length_a   1.000
_cell.length_b   1.000
_cell.length_c   1.000
_cell.angle_alpha   90.00
_cell.angle_beta   90.00
_cell.angle_gamma   90.00
#
_symmetry.space_group_name_H-M   'P 1'
#
loop_
_entity.id
_entity.type
_entity.pdbx_description
1 polymer ?
#
loop_
_entity_poly.entity_id
_entity_poly.type
_entity_poly.pdbx_seq_one_letter_code
_entity_poly.pdbx_strand_id
1 'polypeptide(L)'
;MSNYKNLLKLKKYSIAVWGTGYIGLSTLVYFSKKNINCKGFDIDKSKVNKINKGILPIKDLKDWFGFNIKNFVKKKNLSATSNYKDLITEKYLVHFIAVPTEKDGKPYFKILFDVLNKIIELKNIKKKYTPIIIVESTLTPGISEKLVIPFFKRKKIKIGTDILYSIAPRRDWFVEGTKSLEELDRVFGSTDKKSSKITKNILSIVCKKLHEASSHRVSEMVKSIENAYRHMEITL
;
A
#
# COMPACT_ATOMS: atom_id res chain seq x y z
N MET A 1 -20.79 7.26 -9.59
CA MET A 1 -19.49 6.60 -9.28
C MET A 1 -19.24 6.64 -7.77
N SER A 2 -18.98 5.51 -7.13
CA SER A 2 -18.75 5.42 -5.68
C SER A 2 -17.50 6.20 -5.27
N ASN A 3 -17.67 7.15 -4.35
CA ASN A 3 -16.57 7.94 -3.83
C ASN A 3 -15.89 7.18 -2.69
N TYR A 4 -14.85 6.38 -3.00
CA TYR A 4 -14.09 5.57 -2.03
C TYR A 4 -13.52 6.43 -0.89
N LYS A 5 -13.06 7.65 -1.21
CA LYS A 5 -12.59 8.60 -0.20
C LYS A 5 -13.65 8.89 0.87
N ASN A 6 -14.90 9.12 0.47
CA ASN A 6 -15.99 9.36 1.41
C ASN A 6 -16.36 8.11 2.20
N LEU A 7 -16.38 6.93 1.55
CA LEU A 7 -16.63 5.67 2.23
C LEU A 7 -15.61 5.39 3.34
N LEU A 8 -14.34 5.69 3.09
CA LEU A 8 -13.28 5.57 4.07
C LEU A 8 -13.41 6.61 5.19
N LYS A 9 -13.64 7.90 4.85
CA LYS A 9 -13.81 8.97 5.83
C LYS A 9 -15.00 8.76 6.76
N LEU A 10 -16.10 8.21 6.23
CA LEU A 10 -17.28 7.82 7.03
C LEU A 10 -17.10 6.50 7.79
N LYS A 11 -15.91 5.90 7.73
CA LYS A 11 -15.56 4.61 8.39
C LYS A 11 -16.47 3.43 8.02
N LYS A 12 -17.19 3.53 6.89
CA LYS A 12 -18.00 2.43 6.34
C LYS A 12 -17.13 1.29 5.84
N TYR A 13 -15.91 1.64 5.38
CA TYR A 13 -14.89 0.70 4.92
C TYR A 13 -13.54 1.05 5.53
N SER A 14 -12.61 0.12 5.43
CA SER A 14 -11.28 0.19 6.03
C SER A 14 -10.19 -0.07 4.99
N ILE A 15 -8.96 0.26 5.34
CA ILE A 15 -7.76 -0.02 4.57
C ILE A 15 -7.05 -1.21 5.19
N ALA A 16 -6.66 -2.17 4.35
CA ALA A 16 -5.73 -3.25 4.66
C ALA A 16 -4.34 -2.89 4.15
N VAL A 17 -3.31 -3.11 4.97
CA VAL A 17 -1.90 -2.93 4.57
C VAL A 17 -1.17 -4.25 4.77
N TRP A 18 -0.59 -4.78 3.69
CA TRP A 18 0.13 -6.04 3.67
C TRP A 18 1.63 -5.79 3.78
N GLY A 19 2.23 -6.21 4.90
CA GLY A 19 3.57 -5.89 5.35
C GLY A 19 3.60 -4.61 6.20
N THR A 20 4.25 -4.68 7.37
CA THR A 20 4.43 -3.55 8.29
C THR A 20 5.91 -3.20 8.48
N GLY A 21 6.66 -3.28 7.37
CA GLY A 21 8.00 -2.69 7.27
C GLY A 21 7.94 -1.16 7.20
N TYR A 22 9.02 -0.49 6.85
CA TYR A 22 9.09 0.98 6.76
C TYR A 22 7.94 1.58 5.95
N ILE A 23 7.73 1.08 4.75
CA ILE A 23 6.70 1.58 3.82
C ILE A 23 5.30 1.30 4.35
N GLY A 24 4.97 0.04 4.62
CA GLY A 24 3.61 -0.32 5.02
C GLY A 24 3.21 0.27 6.37
N LEU A 25 4.13 0.33 7.34
CA LEU A 25 3.86 0.97 8.62
C LEU A 25 3.61 2.47 8.46
N SER A 26 4.38 3.15 7.62
CA SER A 26 4.14 4.57 7.36
C SER A 26 2.80 4.82 6.66
N THR A 27 2.43 4.00 5.67
CA THR A 27 1.10 4.06 5.04
C THR A 27 -0.01 3.85 6.07
N LEU A 28 0.10 2.80 6.88
CA LEU A 28 -0.84 2.48 7.95
C LEU A 28 -1.04 3.65 8.92
N VAL A 29 0.05 4.28 9.36
CA VAL A 29 0.04 5.37 10.34
C VAL A 29 -0.52 6.66 9.75
N TYR A 30 -0.12 7.05 8.54
CA TYR A 30 -0.58 8.30 7.93
C TYR A 30 -2.08 8.27 7.58
N PHE A 31 -2.61 7.16 7.08
CA PHE A 31 -4.05 7.03 6.90
C PHE A 31 -4.80 7.04 8.24
N SER A 32 -4.26 6.39 9.27
CA SER A 32 -4.86 6.43 10.62
C SER A 32 -4.86 7.82 11.23
N LYS A 33 -3.80 8.63 10.98
CA LYS A 33 -3.71 10.06 11.35
C LYS A 33 -4.84 10.88 10.71
N LYS A 34 -5.29 10.51 9.50
CA LYS A 34 -6.45 11.11 8.82
C LYS A 34 -7.80 10.52 9.26
N ASN A 35 -7.83 9.85 10.41
CA ASN A 35 -9.02 9.23 11.00
C ASN A 35 -9.64 8.11 10.14
N ILE A 36 -8.86 7.46 9.29
CA ILE A 36 -9.28 6.28 8.52
C ILE A 36 -8.99 5.02 9.34
N ASN A 37 -9.91 4.05 9.32
CA ASN A 37 -9.67 2.75 9.95
C ASN A 37 -8.73 1.91 9.09
N CYS A 38 -7.59 1.53 9.67
CA CYS A 38 -6.55 0.77 9.00
C CYS A 38 -6.13 -0.45 9.82
N LYS A 39 -5.88 -1.57 9.14
CA LYS A 39 -5.31 -2.77 9.76
C LYS A 39 -4.13 -3.26 8.94
N GLY A 40 -2.99 -3.44 9.61
CA GLY A 40 -1.80 -4.04 9.02
C GLY A 40 -1.77 -5.55 9.20
N PHE A 41 -1.23 -6.25 8.21
CA PHE A 41 -0.84 -7.66 8.32
C PHE A 41 0.67 -7.78 8.31
N ASP A 42 1.22 -8.53 9.26
CA ASP A 42 2.62 -8.95 9.25
C ASP A 42 2.75 -10.36 9.80
N ILE A 43 3.70 -11.14 9.27
CA ILE A 43 4.02 -12.47 9.77
C ILE A 43 4.75 -12.43 11.12
N ASP A 44 5.42 -11.31 11.40
CA ASP A 44 6.15 -11.08 12.66
C ASP A 44 5.17 -10.67 13.78
N LYS A 45 4.82 -11.64 14.61
CA LYS A 45 3.94 -11.43 15.76
C LYS A 45 4.48 -10.39 16.75
N SER A 46 5.80 -10.21 16.86
CA SER A 46 6.41 -9.20 17.72
C SER A 46 6.08 -7.79 17.24
N LYS A 47 6.21 -7.54 15.92
CA LYS A 47 5.80 -6.27 15.32
C LYS A 47 4.31 -6.00 15.53
N VAL A 48 3.47 -7.00 15.26
CA VAL A 48 2.01 -6.90 15.44
C VAL A 48 1.67 -6.51 16.89
N ASN A 49 2.27 -7.18 17.87
CA ASN A 49 2.05 -6.87 19.28
C ASN A 49 2.49 -5.45 19.66
N LYS A 50 3.65 -5.00 19.17
CA LYS A 50 4.12 -3.62 19.40
C LYS A 50 3.14 -2.60 18.82
N ILE A 51 2.71 -2.76 17.58
CA ILE A 51 1.75 -1.85 16.92
C ILE A 51 0.46 -1.78 17.75
N ASN A 52 -0.11 -2.91 18.16
CA ASN A 52 -1.35 -2.96 18.92
C ASN A 52 -1.23 -2.35 20.34
N LYS A 53 -0.01 -2.31 20.90
CA LYS A 53 0.31 -1.58 22.14
C LYS A 53 0.56 -0.07 21.91
N GLY A 54 0.53 0.40 20.67
CA GLY A 54 0.83 1.78 20.31
C GLY A 54 2.34 2.09 20.33
N ILE A 55 3.18 1.06 20.15
CA ILE A 55 4.63 1.14 20.12
C ILE A 55 5.09 0.93 18.66
N LEU A 56 5.93 1.82 18.15
CA LEU A 56 6.54 1.67 16.83
C LEU A 56 7.55 0.51 16.86
N PRO A 57 7.40 -0.52 16.02
CA PRO A 57 8.35 -1.64 15.98
C PRO A 57 9.70 -1.28 15.36
N ILE A 58 9.76 -0.21 14.57
CA ILE A 58 10.93 0.30 13.87
C ILE A 58 11.31 1.63 14.52
N LYS A 59 12.48 1.69 15.19
CA LYS A 59 12.90 2.84 16.01
C LYS A 59 13.05 4.12 15.19
N ASP A 60 13.70 4.04 14.04
CA ASP A 60 13.99 5.19 13.17
C ASP A 60 12.73 5.90 12.68
N LEU A 61 11.60 5.20 12.58
CA LEU A 61 10.33 5.81 12.21
C LEU A 61 9.77 6.72 13.29
N LYS A 62 10.20 6.61 14.55
CA LYS A 62 9.74 7.48 15.64
C LYS A 62 10.14 8.94 15.35
N ASP A 63 11.39 9.14 14.99
CA ASP A 63 11.95 10.47 14.74
C ASP A 63 11.40 11.03 13.41
N TRP A 64 11.29 10.19 12.39
CA TRP A 64 10.70 10.57 11.11
C TRP A 64 9.22 10.97 11.20
N PHE A 65 8.41 10.29 12.03
CA PHE A 65 7.01 10.66 12.24
C PHE A 65 6.85 11.93 13.05
N GLY A 66 7.70 12.18 14.03
CA GLY A 66 7.58 13.28 14.97
C GLY A 66 6.34 13.22 15.87
N PHE A 67 5.63 12.07 15.92
CA PHE A 67 4.43 11.89 16.75
C PHE A 67 4.23 10.43 17.18
N ASN A 68 3.40 10.24 18.23
CA ASN A 68 3.11 8.94 18.84
C ASN A 68 1.88 8.29 18.21
N ILE A 69 1.93 6.97 17.96
CA ILE A 69 0.83 6.20 17.35
C ILE A 69 -0.20 5.71 18.38
N LYS A 70 0.06 5.81 19.68
CA LYS A 70 -0.78 5.29 20.77
C LYS A 70 -2.23 5.80 20.71
N ASN A 71 -2.40 7.07 20.34
CA ASN A 71 -3.73 7.67 20.21
C ASN A 71 -4.55 7.06 19.06
N PHE A 72 -3.90 6.65 17.96
CA PHE A 72 -4.61 6.02 16.83
C PHE A 72 -5.07 4.61 17.18
N VAL A 73 -4.27 3.88 17.97
CA VAL A 73 -4.65 2.56 18.50
C VAL A 73 -5.82 2.69 19.48
N LYS A 74 -5.75 3.63 20.44
CA LYS A 74 -6.85 3.90 21.38
C LYS A 74 -8.17 4.25 20.66
N LYS A 75 -8.11 5.04 19.59
CA LYS A 75 -9.26 5.40 18.75
C LYS A 75 -9.70 4.27 17.81
N LYS A 76 -9.06 3.11 17.85
CA LYS A 76 -9.31 1.95 16.95
C LYS A 76 -9.15 2.26 15.47
N ASN A 77 -8.42 3.33 15.13
CA ASN A 77 -8.10 3.66 13.73
C ASN A 77 -6.88 2.88 13.23
N LEU A 78 -6.04 2.39 14.12
CA LEU A 78 -4.82 1.65 13.85
C LEU A 78 -4.84 0.33 14.60
N SER A 79 -4.64 -0.77 13.87
CA SER A 79 -4.41 -2.10 14.45
C SER A 79 -3.55 -2.94 13.51
N ALA A 80 -3.06 -4.07 14.01
CA ALA A 80 -2.32 -5.05 13.22
C ALA A 80 -2.75 -6.48 13.58
N THR A 81 -2.52 -7.43 12.67
CA THR A 81 -2.81 -8.85 12.85
C THR A 81 -1.76 -9.71 12.16
N SER A 82 -1.55 -10.91 12.67
CA SER A 82 -0.78 -11.98 12.00
C SER A 82 -1.68 -13.04 11.35
N ASN A 83 -3.00 -12.88 11.42
CA ASN A 83 -3.96 -13.71 10.71
C ASN A 83 -4.48 -12.95 9.48
N TYR A 84 -4.06 -13.35 8.28
CA TYR A 84 -4.46 -12.69 7.05
C TYR A 84 -5.98 -12.73 6.78
N LYS A 85 -6.69 -13.73 7.30
CA LYS A 85 -8.14 -13.85 7.14
C LYS A 85 -8.90 -12.68 7.75
N ASP A 86 -8.32 -12.01 8.74
CA ASP A 86 -8.91 -10.79 9.32
C ASP A 86 -9.03 -9.65 8.30
N LEU A 87 -8.26 -9.68 7.21
CA LEU A 87 -8.28 -8.70 6.12
C LEU A 87 -9.12 -9.15 4.92
N ILE A 88 -9.53 -10.42 4.87
CA ILE A 88 -10.31 -10.98 3.75
C ILE A 88 -11.80 -10.91 4.10
N THR A 89 -12.31 -9.70 4.18
CA THR A 89 -13.72 -9.42 4.46
C THR A 89 -14.20 -8.25 3.60
N GLU A 90 -15.50 -8.09 3.40
CA GLU A 90 -16.08 -6.97 2.65
C GLU A 90 -15.72 -5.59 3.22
N LYS A 91 -15.34 -5.53 4.51
CA LYS A 91 -14.96 -4.31 5.21
C LYS A 91 -13.70 -3.65 4.62
N TYR A 92 -12.77 -4.44 4.09
CA TYR A 92 -11.51 -3.90 3.55
C TYR A 92 -11.64 -3.68 2.05
N LEU A 93 -11.87 -2.42 1.70
CA LEU A 93 -12.08 -1.99 0.31
C LEU A 93 -10.77 -1.66 -0.41
N VAL A 94 -9.74 -1.29 0.35
CA VAL A 94 -8.43 -0.88 -0.17
C VAL A 94 -7.35 -1.77 0.42
N HIS A 95 -6.52 -2.36 -0.43
CA HIS A 95 -5.41 -3.21 -0.05
C HIS A 95 -4.09 -2.59 -0.55
N PHE A 96 -3.32 -2.00 0.34
CA PHE A 96 -1.95 -1.60 0.05
C PHE A 96 -1.01 -2.79 0.23
N ILE A 97 -0.10 -3.01 -0.74
CA ILE A 97 0.91 -4.06 -0.66
C ILE A 97 2.28 -3.40 -0.52
N ALA A 98 2.96 -3.66 0.60
CA ALA A 98 4.26 -3.11 0.95
C ALA A 98 5.18 -4.21 1.51
N VAL A 99 5.39 -5.26 0.70
CA VAL A 99 6.20 -6.42 1.01
C VAL A 99 7.54 -6.41 0.28
N PRO A 100 8.57 -7.10 0.75
CA PRO A 100 9.82 -7.26 0.02
C PRO A 100 9.61 -7.89 -1.35
N THR A 101 10.27 -7.32 -2.37
CA THR A 101 10.26 -7.78 -3.77
C THR A 101 11.66 -8.04 -4.29
N GLU A 102 12.63 -8.03 -3.38
CA GLU A 102 14.03 -8.32 -3.62
C GLU A 102 14.54 -9.30 -2.55
N LYS A 103 15.46 -10.16 -2.93
CA LYS A 103 16.23 -11.03 -2.04
C LYS A 103 17.62 -11.22 -2.64
N ASP A 104 18.67 -11.00 -1.84
CA ASP A 104 20.08 -11.19 -2.22
C ASP A 104 20.45 -10.42 -3.51
N GLY A 105 19.99 -9.15 -3.63
CA GLY A 105 20.25 -8.28 -4.78
C GLY A 105 19.48 -8.68 -6.05
N LYS A 106 18.55 -9.65 -5.98
CA LYS A 106 17.79 -10.15 -7.14
C LYS A 106 16.28 -9.94 -6.94
N PRO A 107 15.52 -9.72 -8.04
CA PRO A 107 14.06 -9.66 -7.97
C PRO A 107 13.48 -10.95 -7.37
N TYR A 108 12.62 -10.80 -6.35
CA TYR A 108 12.00 -11.91 -5.64
C TYR A 108 10.53 -11.63 -5.38
N PHE A 109 9.65 -12.18 -6.21
CA PHE A 109 8.22 -11.86 -6.19
C PHE A 109 7.35 -12.89 -5.47
N LYS A 110 7.94 -13.95 -4.88
CA LYS A 110 7.17 -15.01 -4.18
C LYS A 110 6.25 -14.42 -3.12
N ILE A 111 6.75 -13.51 -2.28
CA ILE A 111 5.98 -12.89 -1.20
C ILE A 111 4.82 -12.05 -1.77
N LEU A 112 5.07 -11.31 -2.86
CA LEU A 112 4.02 -10.56 -3.55
C LEU A 112 2.90 -11.49 -4.02
N PHE A 113 3.23 -12.61 -4.69
CA PHE A 113 2.24 -13.56 -5.17
C PHE A 113 1.52 -14.30 -4.04
N ASP A 114 2.18 -14.57 -2.92
CA ASP A 114 1.54 -15.12 -1.72
C ASP A 114 0.48 -14.17 -1.16
N VAL A 115 0.76 -12.87 -1.13
CA VAL A 115 -0.23 -11.85 -0.74
C VAL A 115 -1.37 -11.75 -1.76
N LEU A 116 -1.06 -11.71 -3.06
CA LEU A 116 -2.08 -11.68 -4.10
C LEU A 116 -3.00 -12.91 -4.06
N ASN A 117 -2.46 -14.12 -3.81
CA ASN A 117 -3.24 -15.33 -3.62
C ASN A 117 -4.23 -15.22 -2.44
N LYS A 118 -3.84 -14.57 -1.34
CA LYS A 118 -4.74 -14.31 -0.21
C LYS A 118 -5.82 -13.29 -0.56
N ILE A 119 -5.47 -12.20 -1.22
CA ILE A 119 -6.43 -11.13 -1.57
C ILE A 119 -7.49 -11.63 -2.55
N ILE A 120 -7.14 -12.49 -3.50
CA ILE A 120 -8.13 -13.02 -4.45
C ILE A 120 -9.21 -13.90 -3.81
N GLU A 121 -9.04 -14.35 -2.56
CA GLU A 121 -10.11 -15.03 -1.80
C GLU A 121 -11.34 -14.13 -1.63
N LEU A 122 -11.18 -12.80 -1.72
CA LEU A 122 -12.29 -11.83 -1.74
C LEU A 122 -13.31 -12.08 -2.86
N LYS A 123 -12.95 -12.81 -3.94
CA LYS A 123 -13.90 -13.17 -4.99
C LYS A 123 -15.10 -13.98 -4.46
N ASN A 124 -14.89 -14.74 -3.41
CA ASN A 124 -15.90 -15.59 -2.78
C ASN A 124 -16.78 -14.83 -1.77
N ILE A 125 -16.51 -13.55 -1.52
CA ILE A 125 -17.24 -12.74 -0.56
C ILE A 125 -18.19 -11.82 -1.31
N LYS A 126 -19.47 -11.79 -0.90
CA LYS A 126 -20.44 -10.82 -1.41
C LYS A 126 -20.00 -9.40 -1.02
N LYS A 127 -19.86 -8.53 -2.00
CA LYS A 127 -19.37 -7.16 -1.79
C LYS A 127 -20.13 -6.15 -2.64
N LYS A 128 -20.37 -4.98 -2.08
CA LYS A 128 -21.07 -3.88 -2.77
C LYS A 128 -20.13 -3.09 -3.70
N TYR A 129 -18.84 -3.03 -3.36
CA TYR A 129 -17.84 -2.26 -4.11
C TYR A 129 -16.67 -3.14 -4.50
N THR A 130 -16.09 -2.87 -5.66
CA THR A 130 -14.91 -3.59 -6.16
C THR A 130 -13.69 -3.25 -5.33
N PRO A 131 -12.99 -4.18 -4.67
CA PRO A 131 -11.78 -3.87 -3.92
C PRO A 131 -10.67 -3.39 -4.84
N ILE A 132 -9.80 -2.53 -4.32
CA ILE A 132 -8.64 -2.04 -5.04
C ILE A 132 -7.35 -2.50 -4.39
N ILE A 133 -6.42 -2.99 -5.21
CA ILE A 133 -5.04 -3.29 -4.84
C ILE A 133 -4.15 -2.14 -5.31
N ILE A 134 -3.37 -1.58 -4.39
CA ILE A 134 -2.37 -0.54 -4.67
C ILE A 134 -1.02 -1.09 -4.21
N VAL A 135 -0.13 -1.37 -5.16
CA VAL A 135 1.21 -1.89 -4.85
C VAL A 135 2.15 -0.71 -4.60
N GLU A 136 2.72 -0.66 -3.40
CA GLU A 136 3.74 0.31 -2.98
C GLU A 136 5.15 -0.26 -3.04
N SER A 137 5.27 -1.59 -3.04
CA SER A 137 6.55 -2.28 -3.24
C SER A 137 7.18 -1.88 -4.57
N THR A 138 8.50 -1.80 -4.60
CA THR A 138 9.24 -1.57 -5.85
C THR A 138 9.08 -2.79 -6.77
N LEU A 139 8.59 -2.55 -7.97
CA LEU A 139 8.51 -3.58 -9.01
C LEU A 139 9.48 -3.23 -10.14
N THR A 140 10.14 -4.25 -10.66
CA THR A 140 10.92 -4.10 -11.90
C THR A 140 9.97 -3.71 -13.04
N PRO A 141 10.35 -2.76 -13.92
CA PRO A 141 9.51 -2.32 -15.01
C PRO A 141 8.96 -3.46 -15.88
N GLY A 142 7.65 -3.46 -16.08
CA GLY A 142 6.94 -4.48 -16.86
C GLY A 142 6.51 -5.73 -16.07
N ILE A 143 6.80 -5.84 -14.77
CA ILE A 143 6.39 -7.00 -13.96
C ILE A 143 4.88 -7.12 -13.86
N SER A 144 4.16 -6.02 -13.74
CA SER A 144 2.69 -6.08 -13.71
C SER A 144 2.13 -6.73 -14.98
N GLU A 145 2.64 -6.38 -16.15
CA GLU A 145 2.18 -6.95 -17.42
C GLU A 145 2.64 -8.39 -17.62
N LYS A 146 3.91 -8.69 -17.28
CA LYS A 146 4.50 -10.01 -17.55
C LYS A 146 4.04 -11.08 -16.56
N LEU A 147 3.78 -10.70 -15.30
CA LEU A 147 3.51 -11.67 -14.24
C LEU A 147 2.18 -11.44 -13.52
N VAL A 148 1.87 -10.21 -13.06
CA VAL A 148 0.72 -9.95 -12.18
C VAL A 148 -0.60 -10.04 -12.94
N ILE A 149 -0.72 -9.38 -14.10
CA ILE A 149 -1.94 -9.43 -14.92
C ILE A 149 -2.20 -10.87 -15.43
N PRO A 150 -1.20 -11.60 -15.96
CA PRO A 150 -1.39 -13.02 -16.30
C PRO A 150 -1.74 -13.91 -15.09
N PHE A 151 -1.20 -13.62 -13.90
CA PHE A 151 -1.59 -14.33 -12.68
C PHE A 151 -3.09 -14.16 -12.40
N PHE A 152 -3.63 -12.96 -12.43
CA PHE A 152 -5.06 -12.72 -12.24
C PHE A 152 -5.90 -13.43 -13.30
N LYS A 153 -5.46 -13.39 -14.58
CA LYS A 153 -6.13 -14.09 -15.68
C LYS A 153 -6.20 -15.61 -15.43
N ARG A 154 -5.08 -16.25 -15.03
CA ARG A 154 -5.06 -17.68 -14.65
C ARG A 154 -5.98 -18.02 -13.49
N LYS A 155 -6.15 -17.11 -12.54
CA LYS A 155 -7.05 -17.24 -11.38
C LYS A 155 -8.50 -16.88 -11.69
N LYS A 156 -8.82 -16.60 -12.97
CA LYS A 156 -10.15 -16.17 -13.43
C LYS A 156 -10.66 -14.92 -12.70
N ILE A 157 -9.77 -13.98 -12.43
CA ILE A 157 -10.05 -12.66 -11.85
C ILE A 157 -9.98 -11.62 -12.95
N LYS A 158 -11.05 -10.86 -13.14
CA LYS A 158 -11.13 -9.77 -14.13
C LYS A 158 -10.76 -8.45 -13.45
N ILE A 159 -9.60 -7.88 -13.85
CA ILE A 159 -9.21 -6.53 -13.44
C ILE A 159 -10.21 -5.53 -14.02
N GLY A 160 -10.58 -4.52 -13.23
CA GLY A 160 -11.60 -3.52 -13.57
C GLY A 160 -13.01 -3.86 -13.07
N THR A 161 -13.31 -5.14 -12.84
CA THR A 161 -14.62 -5.62 -12.35
C THR A 161 -14.53 -6.35 -11.02
N ASP A 162 -13.73 -7.42 -10.93
CA ASP A 162 -13.59 -8.22 -9.70
C ASP A 162 -12.64 -7.54 -8.71
N ILE A 163 -11.57 -6.96 -9.23
CA ILE A 163 -10.61 -6.14 -8.51
C ILE A 163 -10.17 -4.95 -9.38
N LEU A 164 -9.71 -3.88 -8.72
CA LEU A 164 -9.00 -2.75 -9.34
C LEU A 164 -7.52 -2.88 -9.01
N TYR A 165 -6.64 -2.42 -9.92
CA TYR A 165 -5.21 -2.59 -9.74
C TYR A 165 -4.42 -1.34 -10.11
N SER A 166 -3.51 -0.94 -9.22
CA SER A 166 -2.66 0.24 -9.38
C SER A 166 -1.29 0.03 -8.77
N ILE A 167 -0.32 0.75 -9.30
CA ILE A 167 1.05 0.85 -8.80
C ILE A 167 1.25 2.27 -8.28
N ALA A 168 1.72 2.41 -7.05
CA ALA A 168 2.04 3.69 -6.45
C ALA A 168 3.31 3.56 -5.59
N PRO A 169 4.49 3.45 -6.21
CA PRO A 169 5.73 3.21 -5.51
C PRO A 169 6.05 4.35 -4.56
N ARG A 170 6.75 4.03 -3.48
CA ARG A 170 7.12 4.99 -2.44
C ARG A 170 8.50 5.58 -2.73
N ARG A 171 8.63 6.87 -2.37
CA ARG A 171 9.85 7.67 -2.56
C ARG A 171 10.46 8.14 -1.24
N ASP A 172 9.97 7.65 -0.12
CA ASP A 172 10.38 8.09 1.20
C ASP A 172 11.86 7.81 1.45
N TRP A 173 12.46 8.74 2.15
CA TRP A 173 13.75 8.61 2.76
C TRP A 173 13.55 8.78 4.26
N PHE A 174 13.58 7.70 5.00
CA PHE A 174 13.29 7.69 6.43
C PHE A 174 14.47 8.19 7.26
N VAL A 175 14.94 9.41 6.97
CA VAL A 175 16.00 10.12 7.67
C VAL A 175 15.40 11.37 8.29
N GLU A 176 15.90 11.77 9.46
CA GLU A 176 15.45 12.99 10.15
C GLU A 176 15.57 14.21 9.25
N GLY A 177 14.60 15.11 9.33
CA GLY A 177 14.56 16.34 8.50
C GLY A 177 14.09 16.15 7.06
N THR A 178 13.83 14.90 6.61
CA THR A 178 13.30 14.67 5.26
C THR A 178 11.80 14.86 5.19
N LYS A 179 11.27 15.05 3.96
CA LYS A 179 9.84 15.27 3.71
C LYS A 179 9.00 14.07 4.18
N SER A 180 7.92 14.38 4.87
CA SER A 180 6.90 13.40 5.26
C SER A 180 6.12 12.87 4.05
N LEU A 181 5.37 11.77 4.24
CA LEU A 181 4.48 11.24 3.19
C LEU A 181 3.48 12.28 2.67
N GLU A 182 3.08 13.24 3.50
CA GLU A 182 2.12 14.28 3.12
C GLU A 182 2.73 15.31 2.16
N GLU A 183 4.04 15.49 2.20
CA GLU A 183 4.79 16.52 1.45
C GLU A 183 5.51 15.95 0.22
N LEU A 184 5.75 14.65 0.22
CA LEU A 184 6.38 13.98 -0.92
C LEU A 184 5.45 13.96 -2.13
N ASP A 185 6.00 14.27 -3.28
CA ASP A 185 5.34 14.04 -4.56
C ASP A 185 5.11 12.55 -4.77
N ARG A 186 3.89 12.16 -5.10
CA ARG A 186 3.51 10.77 -5.25
C ARG A 186 3.13 10.46 -6.69
N VAL A 187 3.89 9.59 -7.34
CA VAL A 187 3.54 9.04 -8.65
C VAL A 187 2.65 7.80 -8.46
N PHE A 188 1.67 7.63 -9.33
CA PHE A 188 0.87 6.42 -9.43
C PHE A 188 0.45 6.15 -10.87
N GLY A 189 0.25 4.88 -11.20
CA GLY A 189 -0.26 4.45 -12.49
C GLY A 189 -1.19 3.25 -12.30
N SER A 190 -2.15 3.09 -13.19
CA SER A 190 -3.21 2.09 -13.06
C SER A 190 -3.42 1.33 -14.36
N THR A 191 -4.12 0.20 -14.28
CA THR A 191 -4.46 -0.63 -15.44
C THR A 191 -5.59 -0.04 -16.30
N ASP A 192 -6.43 0.79 -15.70
CA ASP A 192 -7.59 1.38 -16.36
C ASP A 192 -7.99 2.72 -15.71
N LYS A 193 -8.82 3.52 -16.41
CA LYS A 193 -9.28 4.85 -15.95
C LYS A 193 -10.07 4.81 -14.64
N LYS A 194 -10.84 3.73 -14.38
CA LYS A 194 -11.62 3.59 -13.14
C LYS A 194 -10.68 3.37 -11.96
N SER A 195 -9.70 2.47 -12.11
CA SER A 195 -8.64 2.22 -11.12
C SER A 195 -7.85 3.49 -10.83
N SER A 196 -7.48 4.25 -11.86
CA SER A 196 -6.73 5.50 -11.71
C SER A 196 -7.52 6.55 -10.91
N LYS A 197 -8.77 6.83 -11.29
CA LYS A 197 -9.62 7.80 -10.57
C LYS A 197 -9.80 7.43 -9.10
N ILE A 198 -9.99 6.14 -8.80
CA ILE A 198 -10.16 5.67 -7.43
C ILE A 198 -8.85 5.76 -6.65
N THR A 199 -7.72 5.37 -7.25
CA THR A 199 -6.39 5.49 -6.64
C THR A 199 -6.06 6.94 -6.29
N LYS A 200 -6.29 7.88 -7.24
CA LYS A 200 -6.11 9.31 -7.01
C LYS A 200 -6.93 9.80 -5.81
N ASN A 201 -8.20 9.41 -5.73
CA ASN A 201 -9.08 9.77 -4.62
C ASN A 201 -8.60 9.22 -3.27
N ILE A 202 -8.08 7.99 -3.22
CA ILE A 202 -7.55 7.38 -2.01
C ILE A 202 -6.26 8.07 -1.59
N LEU A 203 -5.29 8.19 -2.49
CA LEU A 203 -3.99 8.80 -2.19
C LEU A 203 -4.11 10.27 -1.79
N SER A 204 -5.09 11.02 -2.34
CA SER A 204 -5.36 12.41 -1.96
C SER A 204 -5.88 12.59 -0.51
N ILE A 205 -6.13 11.52 0.23
CA ILE A 205 -6.41 11.61 1.67
C ILE A 205 -5.15 12.04 2.44
N VAL A 206 -4.00 11.55 1.98
CA VAL A 206 -2.71 11.74 2.66
C VAL A 206 -1.78 12.64 1.85
N CYS A 207 -1.60 12.39 0.56
CA CYS A 207 -0.61 13.07 -0.26
C CYS A 207 -1.16 14.39 -0.83
N LYS A 208 -0.41 15.49 -0.69
CA LYS A 208 -0.79 16.81 -1.23
C LYS A 208 -0.57 16.90 -2.74
N LYS A 209 0.49 16.29 -3.25
CA LYS A 209 0.87 16.31 -4.67
C LYS A 209 0.84 14.91 -5.26
N LEU A 210 0.06 14.73 -6.31
CA LEU A 210 -0.14 13.46 -6.99
C LEU A 210 0.12 13.64 -8.49
N HIS A 211 0.97 12.78 -9.03
CA HIS A 211 1.29 12.71 -10.45
C HIS A 211 0.78 11.39 -11.03
N GLU A 212 -0.20 11.49 -11.90
CA GLU A 212 -0.75 10.35 -12.61
C GLU A 212 0.14 9.99 -13.80
N ALA A 213 0.78 8.83 -13.74
CA ALA A 213 1.50 8.29 -14.87
C ALA A 213 0.54 7.78 -15.95
N SER A 214 0.96 7.81 -17.21
CA SER A 214 0.14 7.35 -18.35
C SER A 214 -0.27 5.87 -18.24
N SER A 215 0.48 5.08 -17.48
CA SER A 215 0.18 3.67 -17.21
C SER A 215 0.87 3.17 -15.93
N HIS A 216 0.46 1.99 -15.47
CA HIS A 216 1.15 1.28 -14.37
C HIS A 216 2.62 0.98 -14.72
N ARG A 217 2.94 0.66 -16.00
CA ARG A 217 4.32 0.43 -16.46
C ARG A 217 5.20 1.66 -16.29
N VAL A 218 4.69 2.84 -16.63
CA VAL A 218 5.42 4.10 -16.44
C VAL A 218 5.67 4.34 -14.95
N SER A 219 4.69 4.06 -14.09
CA SER A 219 4.87 4.19 -12.64
C SER A 219 5.93 3.24 -12.07
N GLU A 220 6.03 2.00 -12.59
CA GLU A 220 7.13 1.07 -12.25
C GLU A 220 8.49 1.64 -12.69
N MET A 221 8.57 2.20 -13.91
CA MET A 221 9.80 2.76 -14.48
C MET A 221 10.30 3.95 -13.67
N VAL A 222 9.41 4.86 -13.27
CA VAL A 222 9.77 6.06 -12.50
C VAL A 222 10.57 5.68 -11.25
N LYS A 223 10.13 4.65 -10.50
CA LYS A 223 10.84 4.23 -9.28
C LYS A 223 12.23 3.69 -9.56
N SER A 224 12.40 2.94 -10.65
CA SER A 224 13.71 2.39 -11.04
C SER A 224 14.68 3.50 -11.45
N ILE A 225 14.21 4.48 -12.22
CA ILE A 225 15.02 5.64 -12.65
C ILE A 225 15.41 6.48 -11.44
N GLU A 226 14.48 6.77 -10.54
CA GLU A 226 14.77 7.56 -9.33
C GLU A 226 15.81 6.90 -8.42
N ASN A 227 15.73 5.58 -8.25
CA ASN A 227 16.72 4.85 -7.49
C ASN A 227 18.11 4.93 -8.16
N ALA A 228 18.19 4.73 -9.49
CA ALA A 228 19.44 4.84 -10.23
C ALA A 228 20.03 6.25 -10.15
N TYR A 229 19.21 7.28 -10.35
CA TYR A 229 19.62 8.68 -10.24
C TYR A 229 20.17 9.01 -8.85
N ARG A 230 19.49 8.57 -7.79
CA ARG A 230 19.94 8.79 -6.41
C ARG A 230 21.28 8.08 -6.12
N HIS A 231 21.50 6.88 -6.66
CA HIS A 231 22.79 6.21 -6.53
C HIS A 231 23.90 7.03 -7.20
N MET A 232 23.66 7.60 -8.37
CA MET A 232 24.62 8.47 -9.04
C MET A 232 24.94 9.72 -8.23
N GLU A 233 23.92 10.38 -7.64
CA GLU A 233 24.14 11.56 -6.79
C GLU A 233 24.96 11.29 -5.52
N ILE A 234 24.90 10.07 -4.98
CA ILE A 234 25.65 9.69 -3.76
C ILE A 234 27.12 9.33 -4.10
N THR A 235 27.37 8.86 -5.33
CA THR A 235 28.68 8.38 -5.75
C THR A 235 29.54 9.43 -6.44
N LEU A 236 29.00 10.59 -6.77
CA LEU A 236 29.71 11.79 -7.30
C LEU A 236 30.06 12.76 -6.17
#